data_adc11daeca12fb9d1a66f5849b9947f6
#
_entry.id   adc11daeca12fb9d1a66f5849b9947f6
#
_cell.length_a   1.000
_cell.length_b   1.000
_cell.length_c   1.000
_cell.angle_alpha   90.00
_cell.angle_beta   90.00
_cell.angle_gamma   90.00
#
_symmetry.space_group_name_H-M   'P 1'
#
loop_
_entity.id
_entity.type
_entity.pdbx_description
1 polymer ?
#
loop_
_entity_poly.entity_id
_entity_poly.type
_entity_poly.pdbx_seq_one_letter_code
_entity_poly.pdbx_strand_id
1 'polypeptide(L)'
;MQLPISQYTELLQKKTEKLTALLQPFNAPKIAVFDSPTSHYRMRAEFRIWHDKGDFYHIMFDQSTLQRYRVDEFPIASELINRMMKALLPLLKTQEVLHKKLFQIDYLSTLSNKIIVSLLYHKQLTEEWQNAAENLKGELQQLGFDVQLIGRASKQKICLEQDFVDEVLPVKGRNYVYRQVENSFTQPNAAVNCKMLEWAIDCTQGSQGDLLELYCGNGNFSIALAQNFRKVLATEIAKPSVAAAQFNIAENGIDNLQIIRMSAEEFTQAMNGVREFNRLKGIDLKAYQCNTIFVDPPRAGLDPDTVKLVQNYDRILYISCNPHTLCENLQTLSQTHRIEKAALFDQFPYTDHMESGVWLVRK
;
A
#
# COMPACT_ATOMS: atom_id res chain seq x y z
N MET A 1 -23.67 -0.12 8.64
CA MET A 1 -22.58 -0.76 9.40
C MET A 1 -22.18 0.13 10.55
N GLN A 2 -22.08 -0.41 11.76
CA GLN A 2 -21.64 0.34 12.93
C GLN A 2 -20.32 -0.26 13.43
N LEU A 3 -19.29 0.58 13.64
CA LEU A 3 -18.00 0.11 14.14
C LEU A 3 -18.05 -0.02 15.68
N PRO A 4 -17.43 -1.07 16.25
CA PRO A 4 -17.34 -1.26 17.70
C PRO A 4 -16.24 -0.39 18.31
N ILE A 5 -16.34 0.93 18.17
CA ILE A 5 -15.30 1.90 18.56
C ILE A 5 -14.94 1.78 20.05
N SER A 6 -15.92 1.52 20.92
CA SER A 6 -15.68 1.32 22.36
C SER A 6 -14.82 0.11 22.67
N GLN A 7 -14.73 -0.86 21.75
CA GLN A 7 -13.92 -2.07 21.90
C GLN A 7 -12.56 -1.97 21.23
N TYR A 8 -12.23 -0.83 20.62
CA TYR A 8 -11.00 -0.70 19.81
C TYR A 8 -9.74 -1.04 20.61
N THR A 9 -9.59 -0.47 21.79
CA THR A 9 -8.41 -0.69 22.65
C THR A 9 -8.28 -2.15 23.05
N GLU A 10 -9.38 -2.82 23.38
CA GLU A 10 -9.39 -4.25 23.75
C GLU A 10 -8.99 -5.12 22.56
N LEU A 11 -9.54 -4.83 21.36
CA LEU A 11 -9.23 -5.59 20.14
C LEU A 11 -7.75 -5.42 19.73
N LEU A 12 -7.21 -4.21 19.87
CA LEU A 12 -5.79 -3.96 19.63
C LEU A 12 -4.91 -4.70 20.63
N GLN A 13 -5.30 -4.73 21.90
CA GLN A 13 -4.60 -5.48 22.94
C GLN A 13 -4.56 -6.98 22.63
N LYS A 14 -5.66 -7.55 22.15
CA LYS A 14 -5.72 -8.98 21.73
C LYS A 14 -4.77 -9.26 20.56
N LYS A 15 -4.70 -8.37 19.57
CA LYS A 15 -3.70 -8.48 18.49
C LYS A 15 -2.28 -8.45 19.03
N THR A 16 -1.99 -7.54 19.95
CA THR A 16 -0.67 -7.38 20.57
C THR A 16 -0.27 -8.66 21.30
N GLU A 17 -1.17 -9.24 22.08
CA GLU A 17 -0.94 -10.49 22.81
C GLU A 17 -0.66 -11.66 21.85
N LYS A 18 -1.43 -11.74 20.77
CA LYS A 18 -1.25 -12.76 19.75
C LYS A 18 0.11 -12.65 19.06
N LEU A 19 0.52 -11.45 18.65
CA LEU A 19 1.82 -11.23 18.03
C LEU A 19 2.96 -11.49 19.02
N THR A 20 2.81 -11.08 20.27
CA THR A 20 3.79 -11.36 21.34
C THR A 20 4.01 -12.86 21.50
N ALA A 21 2.93 -13.65 21.52
CA ALA A 21 3.02 -15.10 21.61
C ALA A 21 3.72 -15.73 20.39
N LEU A 22 3.42 -15.24 19.17
CA LEU A 22 4.03 -15.74 17.95
C LEU A 22 5.54 -15.45 17.87
N LEU A 23 5.98 -14.31 18.39
CA LEU A 23 7.40 -13.89 18.35
C LEU A 23 8.21 -14.35 19.57
N GLN A 24 7.54 -14.86 20.60
CA GLN A 24 8.21 -15.31 21.84
C GLN A 24 9.28 -16.40 21.59
N PRO A 25 9.07 -17.40 20.70
CA PRO A 25 10.12 -18.40 20.40
C PRO A 25 11.41 -17.80 19.82
N PHE A 26 11.36 -16.59 19.30
CA PHE A 26 12.51 -15.89 18.71
C PHE A 26 13.12 -14.83 19.65
N ASN A 27 12.71 -14.85 20.92
CA ASN A 27 13.19 -13.93 21.95
C ASN A 27 13.01 -12.45 21.58
N ALA A 28 11.87 -12.12 20.96
CA ALA A 28 11.55 -10.74 20.61
C ALA A 28 11.45 -9.87 21.87
N PRO A 29 11.94 -8.61 21.82
CA PRO A 29 11.71 -7.65 22.88
C PRO A 29 10.23 -7.24 22.95
N LYS A 30 9.88 -6.40 23.91
CA LYS A 30 8.53 -5.83 24.01
C LYS A 30 8.15 -5.16 22.69
N ILE A 31 6.98 -5.51 22.20
CA ILE A 31 6.45 -4.98 20.93
C ILE A 31 5.99 -3.54 21.11
N ALA A 32 6.47 -2.65 20.24
CA ALA A 32 5.92 -1.31 20.10
C ALA A 32 4.59 -1.40 19.34
N VAL A 33 3.54 -0.78 19.87
CA VAL A 33 2.20 -0.84 19.29
C VAL A 33 1.82 0.52 18.72
N PHE A 34 1.44 0.54 17.45
CA PHE A 34 1.04 1.74 16.73
C PHE A 34 -0.44 1.63 16.34
N ASP A 35 -1.26 2.42 17.00
CA ASP A 35 -2.69 2.46 16.81
C ASP A 35 -3.11 3.20 15.54
N SER A 36 -4.36 2.98 15.15
CA SER A 36 -5.04 3.64 14.04
C SER A 36 -6.09 4.63 14.53
N PRO A 37 -6.48 5.60 13.71
CA PRO A 37 -7.79 6.22 13.87
C PRO A 37 -8.87 5.14 13.96
N THR A 38 -9.88 5.36 14.78
CA THR A 38 -10.91 4.37 15.08
C THR A 38 -12.01 4.28 14.02
N SER A 39 -12.04 5.27 13.11
CA SER A 39 -12.95 5.32 11.96
C SER A 39 -12.32 6.12 10.82
N HIS A 40 -12.88 6.00 9.62
CA HIS A 40 -12.46 6.78 8.44
C HIS A 40 -10.96 6.68 8.10
N TYR A 41 -10.36 5.54 8.41
CA TYR A 41 -8.92 5.31 8.27
C TYR A 41 -8.52 4.70 6.92
N ARG A 42 -9.48 4.08 6.21
CA ARG A 42 -9.17 3.37 4.98
C ARG A 42 -9.29 4.30 3.77
N MET A 43 -8.18 4.42 3.04
CA MET A 43 -8.07 5.33 1.90
C MET A 43 -8.57 4.69 0.60
N ARG A 44 -8.94 3.41 0.61
CA ARG A 44 -9.41 2.67 -0.55
C ARG A 44 -10.68 1.90 -0.21
N ALA A 45 -11.67 1.93 -1.12
CA ALA A 45 -12.88 1.13 -0.98
C ALA A 45 -13.41 0.73 -2.36
N GLU A 46 -13.98 -0.46 -2.46
CA GLU A 46 -14.55 -1.02 -3.68
C GLU A 46 -15.95 -1.49 -3.37
N PHE A 47 -16.93 -1.08 -4.17
CA PHE A 47 -18.32 -1.45 -3.98
C PHE A 47 -18.91 -1.98 -5.29
N ARG A 48 -19.64 -3.08 -5.19
CA ARG A 48 -20.53 -3.49 -6.26
C ARG A 48 -21.71 -2.54 -6.35
N ILE A 49 -22.27 -2.38 -7.55
CA ILE A 49 -23.46 -1.59 -7.79
C ILE A 49 -24.62 -2.55 -8.08
N TRP A 50 -25.68 -2.42 -7.32
CA TRP A 50 -26.91 -3.18 -7.49
C TRP A 50 -27.97 -2.32 -8.15
N HIS A 51 -28.52 -2.82 -9.26
CA HIS A 51 -29.65 -2.17 -9.97
C HIS A 51 -30.96 -2.84 -9.55
N ASP A 52 -31.91 -2.03 -9.10
CA ASP A 52 -33.21 -2.49 -8.63
C ASP A 52 -34.32 -1.52 -9.06
N LYS A 53 -35.20 -1.97 -9.98
CA LYS A 53 -36.41 -1.26 -10.42
C LYS A 53 -36.18 0.22 -10.81
N GLY A 54 -35.12 0.48 -11.54
CA GLY A 54 -34.78 1.82 -12.02
C GLY A 54 -33.95 2.66 -11.04
N ASP A 55 -33.63 2.13 -9.87
CA ASP A 55 -32.67 2.70 -8.93
C ASP A 55 -31.39 1.87 -8.90
N PHE A 56 -30.32 2.40 -8.31
CA PHE A 56 -29.10 1.66 -8.05
C PHE A 56 -28.35 2.25 -6.85
N TYR A 57 -27.58 1.41 -6.20
CA TYR A 57 -26.86 1.79 -4.98
C TYR A 57 -25.64 0.89 -4.76
N HIS A 58 -24.73 1.34 -3.90
CA HIS A 58 -23.58 0.54 -3.46
C HIS A 58 -24.06 -0.65 -2.61
N ILE A 59 -23.44 -1.80 -2.82
CA ILE A 59 -23.60 -2.99 -1.99
C ILE A 59 -22.27 -3.60 -1.61
N MET A 60 -22.30 -4.35 -0.50
CA MET A 60 -21.26 -5.29 -0.13
C MET A 60 -21.89 -6.65 0.17
N PHE A 61 -21.06 -7.69 0.21
CA PHE A 61 -21.48 -9.01 0.63
C PHE A 61 -20.92 -9.31 2.01
N ASP A 62 -21.79 -9.80 2.88
CA ASP A 62 -21.37 -10.35 4.17
C ASP A 62 -20.52 -11.60 3.92
N GLN A 63 -19.31 -11.63 4.50
CA GLN A 63 -18.36 -12.73 4.26
C GLN A 63 -18.81 -14.08 4.82
N SER A 64 -19.62 -14.06 5.88
CA SER A 64 -20.10 -15.28 6.55
C SER A 64 -21.36 -15.85 5.91
N THR A 65 -22.30 -14.98 5.53
CA THR A 65 -23.61 -15.37 4.98
C THR A 65 -23.69 -15.29 3.47
N LEU A 66 -22.74 -14.62 2.82
CA LEU A 66 -22.74 -14.28 1.39
C LEU A 66 -23.95 -13.46 0.95
N GLN A 67 -24.72 -12.92 1.89
CA GLN A 67 -25.85 -12.06 1.60
C GLN A 67 -25.37 -10.63 1.29
N ARG A 68 -25.99 -10.02 0.27
CA ARG A 68 -25.74 -8.64 -0.05
C ARG A 68 -26.44 -7.71 0.93
N TYR A 69 -25.83 -6.58 1.21
CA TYR A 69 -26.45 -5.49 1.95
C TYR A 69 -26.10 -4.14 1.31
N ARG A 70 -27.05 -3.21 1.41
CA ARG A 70 -26.87 -1.84 0.90
C ARG A 70 -25.88 -1.07 1.76
N VAL A 71 -25.03 -0.28 1.13
CA VAL A 71 -24.03 0.57 1.77
C VAL A 71 -24.24 2.01 1.33
N ASP A 72 -24.88 2.82 2.16
CA ASP A 72 -25.02 4.25 1.92
C ASP A 72 -23.88 5.05 2.57
N GLU A 73 -23.35 4.55 3.68
CA GLU A 73 -22.18 5.08 4.38
C GLU A 73 -21.27 3.93 4.76
N PHE A 74 -19.97 4.19 4.69
CA PHE A 74 -18.95 3.20 5.05
C PHE A 74 -17.96 3.79 6.05
N PRO A 75 -18.22 3.65 7.38
CA PRO A 75 -17.42 4.30 8.43
C PRO A 75 -15.95 3.94 8.45
N ILE A 76 -15.56 2.82 7.84
CA ILE A 76 -14.17 2.40 7.67
C ILE A 76 -13.44 3.31 6.66
N ALA A 77 -14.10 3.62 5.54
CA ALA A 77 -13.52 4.43 4.49
C ALA A 77 -13.36 5.89 4.92
N SER A 78 -12.39 6.58 4.31
CA SER A 78 -12.13 7.99 4.57
C SER A 78 -13.39 8.85 4.43
N GLU A 79 -13.41 9.98 5.11
CA GLU A 79 -14.53 10.94 4.99
C GLU A 79 -14.68 11.43 3.55
N LEU A 80 -13.58 11.60 2.82
CA LEU A 80 -13.59 11.98 1.41
C LEU A 80 -14.31 10.94 0.55
N ILE A 81 -14.05 9.65 0.76
CA ILE A 81 -14.76 8.57 0.06
C ILE A 81 -16.26 8.63 0.39
N ASN A 82 -16.64 8.78 1.66
CA ASN A 82 -18.05 8.85 2.04
C ASN A 82 -18.76 10.07 1.41
N ARG A 83 -18.12 11.24 1.39
CA ARG A 83 -18.66 12.42 0.70
C ARG A 83 -18.81 12.19 -0.81
N MET A 84 -17.83 11.56 -1.42
CA MET A 84 -17.90 11.22 -2.86
C MET A 84 -19.02 10.22 -3.15
N MET A 85 -19.18 9.18 -2.34
CA MET A 85 -20.29 8.21 -2.49
C MET A 85 -21.65 8.91 -2.51
N LYS A 86 -21.87 9.85 -1.60
CA LYS A 86 -23.13 10.64 -1.51
C LYS A 86 -23.32 11.56 -2.71
N ALA A 87 -22.27 12.22 -3.17
CA ALA A 87 -22.35 13.19 -4.27
C ALA A 87 -22.47 12.48 -5.64
N LEU A 88 -21.80 11.36 -5.81
CA LEU A 88 -21.66 10.70 -7.10
C LEU A 88 -22.94 10.02 -7.59
N LEU A 89 -23.63 9.26 -6.72
CA LEU A 89 -24.78 8.46 -7.16
C LEU A 89 -25.92 9.30 -7.76
N PRO A 90 -26.35 10.42 -7.16
CA PRO A 90 -27.37 11.27 -7.77
C PRO A 90 -26.96 11.79 -9.16
N LEU A 91 -25.70 12.14 -9.34
CA LEU A 91 -25.18 12.65 -10.62
C LEU A 91 -25.13 11.56 -11.69
N LEU A 92 -24.74 10.32 -11.30
CA LEU A 92 -24.78 9.17 -12.21
C LEU A 92 -26.19 8.84 -12.69
N LYS A 93 -27.22 9.09 -11.86
CA LYS A 93 -28.62 8.83 -12.20
C LYS A 93 -29.16 9.79 -13.27
N THR A 94 -28.56 10.95 -13.45
CA THR A 94 -29.04 11.96 -14.40
C THR A 94 -28.82 11.57 -15.86
N GLN A 95 -27.90 10.64 -16.14
CA GLN A 95 -27.57 10.21 -17.52
C GLN A 95 -27.45 8.70 -17.61
N GLU A 96 -28.29 8.09 -18.45
CA GLU A 96 -28.34 6.64 -18.64
C GLU A 96 -26.97 6.06 -19.05
N VAL A 97 -26.23 6.74 -19.92
CA VAL A 97 -24.94 6.29 -20.41
C VAL A 97 -23.92 6.09 -19.27
N LEU A 98 -24.06 6.82 -18.17
CA LEU A 98 -23.16 6.71 -17.01
C LEU A 98 -23.49 5.55 -16.08
N HIS A 99 -24.76 5.16 -15.94
CA HIS A 99 -25.14 4.12 -15.00
C HIS A 99 -25.54 2.78 -15.63
N LYS A 100 -25.91 2.76 -16.92
CA LYS A 100 -26.27 1.52 -17.60
C LYS A 100 -25.10 0.55 -17.64
N LYS A 101 -25.33 -0.67 -17.09
CA LYS A 101 -24.32 -1.71 -16.99
C LYS A 101 -23.12 -1.36 -16.09
N LEU A 102 -23.21 -0.32 -15.29
CA LEU A 102 -22.26 -0.03 -14.22
C LEU A 102 -22.40 -1.10 -13.14
N PHE A 103 -21.32 -1.84 -12.84
CA PHE A 103 -21.40 -2.94 -11.89
C PHE A 103 -20.52 -2.76 -10.65
N GLN A 104 -19.52 -1.85 -10.70
CA GLN A 104 -18.60 -1.61 -9.60
C GLN A 104 -18.04 -0.19 -9.66
N ILE A 105 -17.82 0.40 -8.49
CA ILE A 105 -17.11 1.67 -8.35
C ILE A 105 -15.98 1.46 -7.35
N ASP A 106 -14.77 1.84 -7.75
CA ASP A 106 -13.58 1.82 -6.90
C ASP A 106 -13.18 3.25 -6.54
N TYR A 107 -12.84 3.45 -5.27
CA TYR A 107 -12.42 4.73 -4.73
C TYR A 107 -11.00 4.64 -4.16
N LEU A 108 -10.17 5.61 -4.48
CA LEU A 108 -8.86 5.80 -3.86
C LEU A 108 -8.73 7.26 -3.44
N SER A 109 -8.69 7.51 -2.15
CA SER A 109 -8.53 8.85 -1.56
C SER A 109 -7.12 9.04 -0.99
N THR A 110 -6.78 10.30 -0.71
CA THR A 110 -5.50 10.71 -0.13
C THR A 110 -5.72 11.63 1.07
N LEU A 111 -4.73 11.74 1.93
CA LEU A 111 -4.69 12.74 2.99
C LEU A 111 -4.57 14.17 2.41
N SER A 112 -4.09 14.29 1.18
CA SER A 112 -4.01 15.56 0.42
C SER A 112 -5.34 15.99 -0.19
N ASN A 113 -6.45 15.31 0.15
CA ASN A 113 -7.81 15.62 -0.30
C ASN A 113 -8.03 15.44 -1.81
N LYS A 114 -7.30 14.53 -2.44
CA LYS A 114 -7.46 14.12 -3.84
C LYS A 114 -8.06 12.72 -3.91
N ILE A 115 -8.87 12.45 -4.93
CA ILE A 115 -9.57 11.17 -5.07
C ILE A 115 -9.60 10.69 -6.51
N ILE A 116 -9.40 9.37 -6.70
CA ILE A 116 -9.67 8.67 -7.95
C ILE A 116 -10.98 7.89 -7.80
N VAL A 117 -11.85 8.02 -8.77
CA VAL A 117 -13.07 7.22 -8.90
C VAL A 117 -12.99 6.43 -10.20
N SER A 118 -13.02 5.11 -10.10
CA SER A 118 -13.03 4.21 -11.24
C SER A 118 -14.41 3.60 -11.41
N LEU A 119 -15.02 3.82 -12.57
CA LEU A 119 -16.35 3.31 -12.94
C LEU A 119 -16.17 2.09 -13.83
N LEU A 120 -16.65 0.92 -13.40
CA LEU A 120 -16.45 -0.36 -14.08
C LEU A 120 -17.77 -0.86 -14.68
N TYR A 121 -17.74 -1.20 -15.98
CA TYR A 121 -18.94 -1.49 -16.78
C TYR A 121 -18.89 -2.87 -17.45
N HIS A 122 -20.07 -3.47 -17.60
CA HIS A 122 -20.33 -4.64 -18.47
C HIS A 122 -20.76 -4.23 -19.88
N LYS A 123 -20.20 -3.15 -20.41
CA LYS A 123 -20.40 -2.68 -21.79
C LYS A 123 -19.14 -1.94 -22.25
N GLN A 124 -18.96 -1.84 -23.56
CA GLN A 124 -17.90 -0.98 -24.10
C GLN A 124 -18.25 0.49 -23.90
N LEU A 125 -17.25 1.29 -23.59
CA LEU A 125 -17.38 2.73 -23.40
C LEU A 125 -17.20 3.44 -24.73
N THR A 126 -18.07 4.44 -24.97
CA THR A 126 -18.17 5.18 -26.23
C THR A 126 -17.74 6.64 -26.01
N GLU A 127 -17.67 7.40 -27.11
CA GLU A 127 -17.48 8.86 -27.04
C GLU A 127 -18.61 9.55 -26.25
N GLU A 128 -19.86 9.07 -26.39
CA GLU A 128 -20.98 9.57 -25.59
C GLU A 128 -20.72 9.41 -24.09
N TRP A 129 -20.22 8.23 -23.68
CA TRP A 129 -19.84 8.01 -22.29
C TRP A 129 -18.74 8.98 -21.86
N GLN A 130 -17.72 9.16 -22.68
CA GLN A 130 -16.60 10.05 -22.37
C GLN A 130 -17.06 11.49 -22.18
N ASN A 131 -17.92 12.00 -23.06
CA ASN A 131 -18.47 13.35 -22.94
C ASN A 131 -19.32 13.51 -21.68
N ALA A 132 -20.15 12.51 -21.36
CA ALA A 132 -20.93 12.50 -20.12
C ALA A 132 -20.04 12.44 -18.86
N ALA A 133 -18.95 11.67 -18.90
CA ALA A 133 -17.99 11.57 -17.82
C ALA A 133 -17.22 12.87 -17.60
N GLU A 134 -16.85 13.58 -18.65
CA GLU A 134 -16.22 14.89 -18.57
C GLU A 134 -17.15 15.91 -17.91
N ASN A 135 -18.43 15.93 -18.26
CA ASN A 135 -19.44 16.76 -17.62
C ASN A 135 -19.61 16.39 -16.13
N LEU A 136 -19.65 15.09 -15.82
CA LEU A 136 -19.72 14.61 -14.43
C LEU A 136 -18.50 15.08 -13.62
N LYS A 137 -17.31 14.97 -14.19
CA LYS A 137 -16.09 15.48 -13.54
C LYS A 137 -16.21 16.97 -13.22
N GLY A 138 -16.70 17.78 -14.17
CA GLY A 138 -16.94 19.21 -13.96
C GLY A 138 -17.91 19.51 -12.84
N GLU A 139 -19.02 18.76 -12.78
CA GLU A 139 -20.02 18.89 -11.70
C GLU A 139 -19.42 18.53 -10.32
N LEU A 140 -18.62 17.46 -10.24
CA LEU A 140 -17.94 17.07 -9.01
C LEU A 140 -16.90 18.12 -8.58
N GLN A 141 -16.18 18.72 -9.52
CA GLN A 141 -15.25 19.82 -9.24
C GLN A 141 -16.00 21.04 -8.68
N GLN A 142 -17.15 21.38 -9.20
CA GLN A 142 -17.99 22.46 -8.68
C GLN A 142 -18.46 22.20 -7.24
N LEU A 143 -18.62 20.93 -6.86
CA LEU A 143 -18.92 20.52 -5.49
C LEU A 143 -17.68 20.52 -4.56
N GLY A 144 -16.52 20.91 -5.07
CA GLY A 144 -15.28 21.03 -4.30
C GLY A 144 -14.39 19.80 -4.30
N PHE A 145 -14.64 18.81 -5.16
CA PHE A 145 -13.79 17.62 -5.27
C PHE A 145 -12.61 17.83 -6.23
N ASP A 146 -11.42 17.46 -5.78
CA ASP A 146 -10.25 17.27 -6.65
C ASP A 146 -10.23 15.80 -7.08
N VAL A 147 -10.91 15.50 -8.18
CA VAL A 147 -11.22 14.15 -8.60
C VAL A 147 -10.65 13.80 -9.97
N GLN A 148 -10.15 12.56 -10.09
CA GLN A 148 -9.85 11.91 -11.35
C GLN A 148 -10.89 10.81 -11.62
N LEU A 149 -11.52 10.83 -12.79
CA LEU A 149 -12.47 9.81 -13.22
C LEU A 149 -11.84 8.89 -14.26
N ILE A 150 -12.02 7.58 -14.06
CA ILE A 150 -11.55 6.54 -14.96
C ILE A 150 -12.71 5.62 -15.27
N GLY A 151 -12.90 5.33 -16.57
CA GLY A 151 -13.82 4.32 -17.03
C GLY A 151 -13.11 3.02 -17.39
N ARG A 152 -13.68 1.89 -16.97
CA ARG A 152 -13.16 0.56 -17.28
C ARG A 152 -14.24 -0.35 -17.83
N ALA A 153 -13.89 -1.09 -18.87
CA ALA A 153 -14.67 -2.17 -19.43
C ALA A 153 -13.72 -3.30 -19.85
N SER A 154 -14.25 -4.39 -20.39
CA SER A 154 -13.40 -5.50 -20.86
C SER A 154 -12.36 -4.99 -21.88
N LYS A 155 -11.07 -5.16 -21.56
CA LYS A 155 -9.93 -4.72 -22.38
C LYS A 155 -9.92 -3.23 -22.73
N GLN A 156 -10.62 -2.39 -21.94
CA GLN A 156 -10.73 -0.96 -22.19
C GLN A 156 -10.49 -0.17 -20.89
N LYS A 157 -9.69 0.89 -21.00
CA LYS A 157 -9.49 1.89 -19.94
C LYS A 157 -9.56 3.27 -20.59
N ILE A 158 -10.46 4.11 -20.12
CA ILE A 158 -10.54 5.52 -20.52
C ILE A 158 -10.12 6.36 -19.31
N CYS A 159 -9.07 7.11 -19.51
CA CYS A 159 -8.55 8.10 -18.55
C CYS A 159 -8.87 9.49 -19.11
N LEU A 160 -9.67 10.28 -18.38
CA LEU A 160 -10.08 11.60 -18.88
C LEU A 160 -8.93 12.61 -18.85
N GLU A 161 -8.10 12.58 -17.81
CA GLU A 161 -6.96 13.48 -17.66
C GLU A 161 -5.73 12.70 -17.21
N GLN A 162 -5.77 12.16 -16.00
CA GLN A 162 -4.67 11.35 -15.45
C GLN A 162 -5.22 10.19 -14.61
N ASP A 163 -4.41 9.14 -14.47
CA ASP A 163 -4.79 7.93 -13.74
C ASP A 163 -4.09 7.82 -12.38
N PHE A 164 -3.70 8.95 -11.81
CA PHE A 164 -3.00 9.01 -10.53
C PHE A 164 -3.44 10.22 -9.72
N VAL A 165 -3.18 10.16 -8.44
CA VAL A 165 -3.24 11.28 -7.49
C VAL A 165 -1.96 11.29 -6.65
N ASP A 166 -1.56 12.48 -6.21
CA ASP A 166 -0.37 12.62 -5.39
C ASP A 166 -0.78 12.75 -3.91
N GLU A 167 -0.39 11.74 -3.13
CA GLU A 167 -0.53 11.72 -1.68
C GLU A 167 0.56 12.55 -1.03
N VAL A 168 0.25 13.20 0.08
CA VAL A 168 1.23 13.90 0.93
C VAL A 168 1.17 13.31 2.33
N LEU A 169 2.26 12.66 2.76
CA LEU A 169 2.37 12.04 4.07
C LEU A 169 3.27 12.88 4.99
N PRO A 170 2.75 13.34 6.13
CA PRO A 170 3.58 13.98 7.16
C PRO A 170 4.32 12.92 7.97
N VAL A 171 5.63 12.90 7.87
CA VAL A 171 6.50 11.94 8.57
C VAL A 171 7.65 12.70 9.22
N LYS A 172 7.74 12.65 10.56
CA LYS A 172 8.80 13.32 11.33
C LYS A 172 9.03 14.79 10.93
N GLY A 173 7.93 15.54 10.77
CA GLY A 173 7.98 16.97 10.45
C GLY A 173 8.31 17.29 8.98
N ARG A 174 8.45 16.30 8.12
CA ARG A 174 8.62 16.46 6.66
C ARG A 174 7.40 15.93 5.93
N ASN A 175 6.97 16.62 4.89
CA ASN A 175 5.94 16.17 3.98
C ASN A 175 6.57 15.43 2.80
N TYR A 176 6.25 14.14 2.66
CA TYR A 176 6.66 13.31 1.53
C TYR A 176 5.53 13.19 0.52
N VAL A 177 5.86 13.37 -0.75
CA VAL A 177 4.92 13.23 -1.86
C VAL A 177 5.04 11.84 -2.47
N TYR A 178 3.91 11.13 -2.60
CA TYR A 178 3.86 9.80 -3.20
C TYR A 178 2.77 9.75 -4.26
N ARG A 179 3.14 9.52 -5.51
CA ARG A 179 2.19 9.29 -6.59
C ARG A 179 1.55 7.93 -6.43
N GLN A 180 0.23 7.94 -6.38
CA GLN A 180 -0.59 6.73 -6.26
C GLN A 180 -1.35 6.54 -7.56
N VAL A 181 -0.99 5.49 -8.30
CA VAL A 181 -1.58 5.17 -9.61
C VAL A 181 -2.82 4.30 -9.39
N GLU A 182 -3.86 4.58 -10.16
CA GLU A 182 -5.08 3.79 -10.16
C GLU A 182 -4.78 2.31 -10.34
N ASN A 183 -5.43 1.47 -9.54
CA ASN A 183 -5.27 0.01 -9.55
C ASN A 183 -3.87 -0.50 -9.18
N SER A 184 -3.02 0.32 -8.59
CA SER A 184 -1.73 -0.08 -8.01
C SER A 184 -1.84 -0.21 -6.49
N PHE A 185 -0.92 -0.99 -5.91
CA PHE A 185 -0.89 -1.15 -4.45
C PHE A 185 -0.49 0.15 -3.75
N THR A 186 -1.21 0.48 -2.69
CA THR A 186 -0.86 1.51 -1.71
C THR A 186 -1.24 1.01 -0.31
N GLN A 187 -0.55 1.51 0.72
CA GLN A 187 -0.93 1.20 2.10
C GLN A 187 -2.36 1.70 2.37
N PRO A 188 -3.28 0.83 2.77
CA PRO A 188 -4.70 1.21 2.84
C PRO A 188 -5.03 2.17 3.98
N ASN A 189 -4.23 2.21 5.04
CA ASN A 189 -4.38 3.11 6.18
C ASN A 189 -3.22 4.11 6.19
N ALA A 190 -3.44 5.29 5.62
CA ALA A 190 -2.38 6.29 5.45
C ALA A 190 -1.83 6.82 6.77
N ALA A 191 -2.67 7.01 7.79
CA ALA A 191 -2.23 7.47 9.11
C ALA A 191 -1.28 6.45 9.77
N VAL A 192 -1.60 5.17 9.67
CA VAL A 192 -0.72 4.10 10.17
C VAL A 192 0.53 3.96 9.30
N ASN A 193 0.44 4.18 8.00
CA ASN A 193 1.61 4.20 7.13
C ASN A 193 2.63 5.27 7.56
N CYS A 194 2.19 6.44 7.97
CA CYS A 194 3.09 7.45 8.53
C CYS A 194 3.85 6.91 9.76
N LYS A 195 3.19 6.18 10.63
CA LYS A 195 3.80 5.54 11.82
C LYS A 195 4.77 4.42 11.43
N MET A 196 4.45 3.65 10.40
CA MET A 196 5.35 2.63 9.84
C MET A 196 6.64 3.26 9.32
N LEU A 197 6.52 4.35 8.58
CA LEU A 197 7.67 5.09 8.05
C LEU A 197 8.52 5.68 9.17
N GLU A 198 7.90 6.29 10.18
CA GLU A 198 8.62 6.82 11.34
C GLU A 198 9.39 5.74 12.10
N TRP A 199 8.75 4.60 12.34
CA TRP A 199 9.41 3.47 13.00
C TRP A 199 10.59 2.93 12.18
N ALA A 200 10.44 2.80 10.87
CA ALA A 200 11.50 2.36 9.96
C ALA A 200 12.68 3.35 9.94
N ILE A 201 12.41 4.65 9.93
CA ILE A 201 13.44 5.70 10.04
C ILE A 201 14.18 5.57 11.38
N ASP A 202 13.46 5.38 12.48
CA ASP A 202 14.07 5.23 13.81
C ASP A 202 14.94 3.96 13.90
N CYS A 203 14.49 2.84 13.36
CA CYS A 203 15.27 1.60 13.33
C CYS A 203 16.60 1.78 12.57
N THR A 204 16.58 2.50 11.46
CA THR A 204 17.73 2.65 10.57
C THR A 204 18.60 3.87 10.87
N GLN A 205 18.25 4.67 11.88
CA GLN A 205 19.03 5.84 12.27
C GLN A 205 20.45 5.44 12.68
N GLY A 206 21.45 6.19 12.20
CA GLY A 206 22.84 5.91 12.45
C GLY A 206 23.41 4.72 11.68
N SER A 207 22.70 4.21 10.66
CA SER A 207 23.18 3.15 9.81
C SER A 207 24.44 3.55 9.05
N GLN A 208 25.32 2.58 8.85
CA GLN A 208 26.53 2.72 8.03
C GLN A 208 26.34 2.02 6.69
N GLY A 209 26.90 2.62 5.62
CA GLY A 209 26.85 2.05 4.30
C GLY A 209 25.54 2.28 3.55
N ASP A 210 25.14 1.28 2.77
CA ASP A 210 24.05 1.38 1.82
C ASP A 210 22.89 0.45 2.20
N LEU A 211 21.71 0.76 1.68
CA LEU A 211 20.49 -0.04 1.84
C LEU A 211 20.16 -0.76 0.52
N LEU A 212 19.84 -2.05 0.62
CA LEU A 212 19.11 -2.77 -0.42
C LEU A 212 17.64 -2.92 0.01
N GLU A 213 16.71 -2.54 -0.84
CA GLU A 213 15.28 -2.80 -0.62
C GLU A 213 14.73 -3.69 -1.73
N LEU A 214 14.03 -4.76 -1.32
CA LEU A 214 13.25 -5.60 -2.21
C LEU A 214 11.75 -5.26 -2.06
N TYR A 215 10.96 -5.45 -3.10
CA TYR A 215 9.52 -5.17 -3.10
C TYR A 215 9.20 -3.69 -2.80
N CYS A 216 9.89 -2.77 -3.42
CA CYS A 216 9.80 -1.36 -3.02
C CYS A 216 8.51 -0.63 -3.43
N GLY A 217 7.70 -1.20 -4.31
CA GLY A 217 6.48 -0.57 -4.79
C GLY A 217 6.76 0.80 -5.43
N ASN A 218 6.02 1.81 -5.04
CA ASN A 218 6.24 3.19 -5.47
C ASN A 218 7.34 3.94 -4.68
N GLY A 219 8.16 3.21 -3.92
CA GLY A 219 9.23 3.78 -3.11
C GLY A 219 8.79 4.26 -1.72
N ASN A 220 7.67 3.77 -1.22
CA ASN A 220 7.07 4.20 0.06
C ASN A 220 8.11 4.26 1.19
N PHE A 221 8.90 3.20 1.39
CA PHE A 221 9.95 3.15 2.41
C PHE A 221 11.29 3.69 1.91
N SER A 222 11.73 3.31 0.70
CA SER A 222 13.04 3.71 0.17
C SER A 222 13.25 5.21 0.22
N ILE A 223 12.24 5.99 -0.15
CA ILE A 223 12.28 7.46 -0.17
C ILE A 223 12.46 8.01 1.25
N ALA A 224 11.70 7.50 2.20
CA ALA A 224 11.80 7.94 3.60
C ALA A 224 13.11 7.49 4.26
N LEU A 225 13.62 6.30 3.92
CA LEU A 225 14.83 5.73 4.50
C LEU A 225 16.13 6.26 3.89
N ALA A 226 16.07 6.85 2.69
CA ALA A 226 17.26 7.32 1.97
C ALA A 226 18.13 8.28 2.80
N GLN A 227 17.52 9.06 3.70
CA GLN A 227 18.22 9.98 4.60
C GLN A 227 19.22 9.30 5.54
N ASN A 228 19.03 8.02 5.84
CA ASN A 228 19.87 7.26 6.79
C ASN A 228 20.99 6.47 6.12
N PHE A 229 21.11 6.53 4.79
CA PHE A 229 22.07 5.74 4.02
C PHE A 229 22.86 6.59 3.04
N ARG A 230 24.07 6.11 2.72
CA ARG A 230 24.89 6.73 1.67
C ARG A 230 24.23 6.56 0.30
N LYS A 231 23.82 5.35 -0.03
CA LYS A 231 23.09 4.99 -1.24
C LYS A 231 22.00 3.98 -0.93
N VAL A 232 20.95 3.99 -1.75
CA VAL A 232 19.87 3.02 -1.70
C VAL A 232 19.69 2.38 -3.07
N LEU A 233 19.67 1.06 -3.12
CA LEU A 233 19.30 0.28 -4.29
C LEU A 233 17.99 -0.43 -4.00
N ALA A 234 16.96 -0.21 -4.83
CA ALA A 234 15.64 -0.79 -4.63
C ALA A 234 15.15 -1.51 -5.88
N THR A 235 14.42 -2.60 -5.70
CA THR A 235 13.85 -3.40 -6.79
C THR A 235 12.34 -3.49 -6.70
N GLU A 236 11.68 -3.42 -7.85
CA GLU A 236 10.23 -3.58 -8.01
C GLU A 236 9.93 -4.13 -9.42
N ILE A 237 9.01 -5.07 -9.53
CA ILE A 237 8.66 -5.68 -10.81
C ILE A 237 7.56 -4.94 -11.58
N ALA A 238 6.61 -4.31 -10.87
CA ALA A 238 5.46 -3.67 -11.49
C ALA A 238 5.84 -2.36 -12.18
N LYS A 239 5.66 -2.31 -13.50
CA LYS A 239 6.02 -1.15 -14.32
C LYS A 239 5.37 0.17 -13.84
N PRO A 240 4.06 0.23 -13.52
CA PRO A 240 3.46 1.46 -13.02
C PRO A 240 4.04 1.92 -11.68
N SER A 241 4.37 0.97 -10.79
CA SER A 241 4.99 1.28 -9.50
C SER A 241 6.39 1.86 -9.65
N VAL A 242 7.19 1.28 -10.55
CA VAL A 242 8.54 1.80 -10.86
C VAL A 242 8.46 3.22 -11.43
N ALA A 243 7.53 3.48 -12.36
CA ALA A 243 7.34 4.81 -12.92
C ALA A 243 6.91 5.83 -11.85
N ALA A 244 5.99 5.45 -10.97
CA ALA A 244 5.59 6.28 -9.84
C ALA A 244 6.76 6.54 -8.88
N ALA A 245 7.57 5.52 -8.59
CA ALA A 245 8.75 5.66 -7.74
C ALA A 245 9.78 6.64 -8.33
N GLN A 246 10.03 6.61 -9.64
CA GLN A 246 10.93 7.55 -10.29
C GLN A 246 10.41 9.00 -10.15
N PHE A 247 9.12 9.22 -10.33
CA PHE A 247 8.51 10.53 -10.09
C PHE A 247 8.69 10.95 -8.62
N ASN A 248 8.41 10.05 -7.68
CA ASN A 248 8.48 10.33 -6.24
C ASN A 248 9.92 10.66 -5.80
N ILE A 249 10.92 10.00 -6.36
CA ILE A 249 12.33 10.30 -6.10
C ILE A 249 12.64 11.75 -6.48
N ALA A 250 12.25 12.17 -7.67
CA ALA A 250 12.49 13.52 -8.16
C ALA A 250 11.71 14.56 -7.35
N GLU A 251 10.43 14.31 -7.08
CA GLU A 251 9.56 15.25 -6.38
C GLU A 251 10.00 15.48 -4.92
N ASN A 252 10.53 14.44 -4.26
CA ASN A 252 11.07 14.57 -2.90
C ASN A 252 12.53 15.01 -2.84
N GLY A 253 13.17 15.29 -3.97
CA GLY A 253 14.56 15.72 -4.03
C GLY A 253 15.55 14.66 -3.52
N ILE A 254 15.28 13.37 -3.74
CA ILE A 254 16.14 12.28 -3.33
C ILE A 254 17.20 12.05 -4.42
N ASP A 255 18.46 12.12 -4.07
CA ASP A 255 19.58 12.04 -5.00
C ASP A 255 20.43 10.76 -4.87
N ASN A 256 20.14 9.91 -3.88
CA ASN A 256 20.93 8.74 -3.55
C ASN A 256 20.16 7.41 -3.68
N LEU A 257 19.03 7.40 -4.36
CA LEU A 257 18.16 6.23 -4.54
C LEU A 257 18.08 5.85 -6.01
N GLN A 258 18.38 4.58 -6.31
CA GLN A 258 18.22 3.98 -7.64
C GLN A 258 17.22 2.82 -7.57
N ILE A 259 16.25 2.82 -8.49
CA ILE A 259 15.26 1.74 -8.61
C ILE A 259 15.53 0.95 -9.88
N ILE A 260 15.49 -0.39 -9.74
CA ILE A 260 15.63 -1.34 -10.85
C ILE A 260 14.32 -2.11 -10.98
N ARG A 261 13.82 -2.21 -12.21
CA ARG A 261 12.64 -3.04 -12.49
C ARG A 261 13.03 -4.51 -12.56
N MET A 262 12.98 -5.19 -11.40
CA MET A 262 13.22 -6.62 -11.22
C MET A 262 12.37 -7.15 -10.08
N SER A 263 12.06 -8.47 -10.13
CA SER A 263 11.51 -9.15 -8.96
C SER A 263 12.62 -9.45 -7.93
N ALA A 264 12.23 -9.78 -6.71
CA ALA A 264 13.16 -10.22 -5.68
C ALA A 264 13.86 -11.52 -6.06
N GLU A 265 13.13 -12.44 -6.69
CA GLU A 265 13.65 -13.72 -7.18
C GLU A 265 14.67 -13.50 -8.31
N GLU A 266 14.37 -12.62 -9.27
CA GLU A 266 15.31 -12.26 -10.34
C GLU A 266 16.59 -11.64 -9.77
N PHE A 267 16.48 -10.73 -8.83
CA PHE A 267 17.62 -10.11 -8.16
C PHE A 267 18.45 -11.15 -7.40
N THR A 268 17.80 -12.06 -6.68
CA THR A 268 18.44 -13.15 -5.95
C THR A 268 19.22 -14.06 -6.92
N GLN A 269 18.63 -14.42 -8.07
CA GLN A 269 19.30 -15.20 -9.11
C GLN A 269 20.54 -14.49 -9.67
N ALA A 270 20.43 -13.18 -9.89
CA ALA A 270 21.57 -12.37 -10.35
C ALA A 270 22.71 -12.35 -9.33
N MET A 271 22.39 -12.15 -8.07
CA MET A 271 23.38 -12.13 -6.98
C MET A 271 24.04 -13.49 -6.75
N ASN A 272 23.30 -14.59 -6.97
CA ASN A 272 23.84 -15.96 -6.87
C ASN A 272 24.55 -16.44 -8.15
N GLY A 273 24.64 -15.60 -9.19
CA GLY A 273 25.29 -15.94 -10.45
C GLY A 273 24.56 -16.99 -11.29
N VAL A 274 23.26 -17.22 -10.99
CA VAL A 274 22.42 -18.20 -11.70
C VAL A 274 22.07 -17.71 -13.10
N ARG A 275 21.83 -16.40 -13.23
CA ARG A 275 21.41 -15.76 -14.48
C ARG A 275 21.88 -14.30 -14.54
N GLU A 276 22.29 -13.87 -15.74
CA GLU A 276 22.55 -12.46 -16.02
C GLU A 276 21.27 -11.75 -16.49
N PHE A 277 21.12 -10.51 -16.08
CA PHE A 277 19.98 -9.68 -16.47
C PHE A 277 20.43 -8.38 -17.13
N ASN A 278 19.86 -8.10 -18.29
CA ASN A 278 20.17 -6.87 -19.04
C ASN A 278 19.87 -5.58 -18.24
N ARG A 279 18.90 -5.65 -17.33
CA ARG A 279 18.50 -4.51 -16.46
C ARG A 279 19.60 -4.12 -15.48
N LEU A 280 20.56 -4.99 -15.21
CA LEU A 280 21.72 -4.73 -14.35
C LEU A 280 22.94 -4.23 -15.15
N LYS A 281 22.89 -4.24 -16.47
CA LYS A 281 23.97 -3.70 -17.30
C LYS A 281 24.08 -2.18 -17.05
N GLY A 282 25.32 -1.73 -16.79
CA GLY A 282 25.60 -0.34 -16.46
C GLY A 282 25.40 0.03 -14.99
N ILE A 283 24.98 -0.92 -14.15
CA ILE A 283 24.89 -0.75 -12.69
C ILE A 283 26.10 -1.44 -12.08
N ASP A 284 26.95 -0.66 -11.42
CA ASP A 284 28.08 -1.21 -10.67
C ASP A 284 27.61 -1.64 -9.28
N LEU A 285 27.19 -2.90 -9.16
CA LEU A 285 26.77 -3.47 -7.89
C LEU A 285 27.91 -3.48 -6.85
N LYS A 286 29.16 -3.44 -7.29
CA LYS A 286 30.34 -3.40 -6.41
C LYS A 286 30.53 -2.03 -5.77
N ALA A 287 29.93 -0.98 -6.34
CA ALA A 287 29.94 0.36 -5.75
C ALA A 287 29.03 0.47 -4.52
N TYR A 288 28.14 -0.50 -4.30
CA TYR A 288 27.26 -0.56 -3.15
C TYR A 288 27.90 -1.39 -2.03
N GLN A 289 27.80 -0.86 -0.81
CA GLN A 289 28.21 -1.51 0.43
C GLN A 289 26.99 -1.72 1.32
N CYS A 290 26.08 -2.57 0.84
CA CYS A 290 24.82 -2.82 1.53
C CYS A 290 25.04 -3.67 2.78
N ASN A 291 24.97 -3.04 3.94
CA ASN A 291 24.98 -3.70 5.25
C ASN A 291 23.57 -3.96 5.77
N THR A 292 22.58 -3.25 5.23
CA THR A 292 21.18 -3.33 5.62
C THR A 292 20.33 -3.72 4.43
N ILE A 293 19.40 -4.63 4.66
CA ILE A 293 18.34 -4.98 3.71
C ILE A 293 16.96 -4.71 4.30
N PHE A 294 16.08 -4.13 3.50
CA PHE A 294 14.67 -3.96 3.82
C PHE A 294 13.82 -4.84 2.92
N VAL A 295 12.88 -5.58 3.51
CA VAL A 295 11.91 -6.41 2.80
C VAL A 295 10.50 -6.18 3.34
N ASP A 296 9.55 -6.04 2.42
CA ASP A 296 8.11 -6.00 2.69
C ASP A 296 7.43 -6.94 1.68
N PRO A 297 7.59 -8.26 1.86
CA PRO A 297 7.18 -9.24 0.87
C PRO A 297 5.66 -9.38 0.81
N PRO A 298 5.12 -10.03 -0.24
CA PRO A 298 3.73 -10.41 -0.29
C PRO A 298 3.36 -11.37 0.84
N ARG A 299 2.07 -11.66 0.98
CA ARG A 299 1.51 -12.47 2.08
C ARG A 299 2.17 -13.84 2.24
N ALA A 300 2.68 -14.42 1.17
CA ALA A 300 3.40 -15.70 1.21
C ALA A 300 4.78 -15.63 1.92
N GLY A 301 5.28 -14.42 2.20
CA GLY A 301 6.60 -14.21 2.78
C GLY A 301 7.71 -14.32 1.75
N LEU A 302 8.94 -14.49 2.22
CA LEU A 302 10.12 -14.70 1.39
C LEU A 302 10.22 -16.16 0.95
N ASP A 303 10.57 -16.38 -0.31
CA ASP A 303 10.94 -17.72 -0.76
C ASP A 303 12.29 -18.19 -0.15
N PRO A 304 12.60 -19.50 -0.16
CA PRO A 304 13.79 -20.01 0.52
C PRO A 304 15.13 -19.41 0.02
N ASP A 305 15.26 -19.12 -1.26
CA ASP A 305 16.48 -18.55 -1.81
C ASP A 305 16.62 -17.07 -1.41
N THR A 306 15.53 -16.33 -1.39
CA THR A 306 15.53 -14.94 -0.93
C THR A 306 15.81 -14.83 0.58
N VAL A 307 15.32 -15.76 1.40
CA VAL A 307 15.67 -15.82 2.84
C VAL A 307 17.18 -15.98 3.02
N LYS A 308 17.81 -16.84 2.24
CA LYS A 308 19.27 -17.04 2.29
C LYS A 308 20.04 -15.80 1.84
N LEU A 309 19.54 -15.10 0.82
CA LEU A 309 20.11 -13.80 0.41
C LEU A 309 20.05 -12.81 1.57
N VAL A 310 18.89 -12.67 2.18
CA VAL A 310 18.65 -11.73 3.28
C VAL A 310 19.57 -11.99 4.47
N GLN A 311 19.88 -13.25 4.77
CA GLN A 311 20.81 -13.62 5.85
C GLN A 311 22.24 -13.08 5.66
N ASN A 312 22.65 -12.72 4.45
CA ASN A 312 23.96 -12.18 4.19
C ASN A 312 24.18 -10.75 4.66
N TYR A 313 23.12 -10.07 5.05
CA TYR A 313 23.17 -8.67 5.49
C TYR A 313 23.26 -8.60 7.02
N ASP A 314 23.99 -7.61 7.52
CA ASP A 314 24.21 -7.47 8.97
C ASP A 314 22.93 -7.02 9.69
N ARG A 315 22.10 -6.27 9.01
CA ARG A 315 20.87 -5.72 9.55
C ARG A 315 19.72 -5.96 8.58
N ILE A 316 18.57 -6.36 9.12
CA ILE A 316 17.38 -6.70 8.35
C ILE A 316 16.19 -5.96 8.94
N LEU A 317 15.53 -5.15 8.11
CA LEU A 317 14.23 -4.58 8.42
C LEU A 317 13.17 -5.37 7.66
N TYR A 318 12.33 -6.09 8.37
CA TYR A 318 11.30 -6.94 7.78
C TYR A 318 9.92 -6.45 8.22
N ILE A 319 9.12 -5.95 7.28
CA ILE A 319 7.71 -5.61 7.45
C ILE A 319 6.88 -6.75 6.86
N SER A 320 5.84 -7.19 7.56
CA SER A 320 5.03 -8.34 7.14
C SER A 320 3.53 -8.09 7.36
N CYS A 321 2.74 -8.43 6.36
CA CYS A 321 1.28 -8.48 6.46
C CYS A 321 0.74 -9.85 6.90
N ASN A 322 1.62 -10.82 7.14
CA ASN A 322 1.26 -12.16 7.59
C ASN A 322 2.24 -12.64 8.66
N PRO A 323 1.85 -12.63 9.95
CA PRO A 323 2.76 -13.00 11.03
C PRO A 323 3.18 -14.46 10.99
N HIS A 324 2.40 -15.36 10.37
CA HIS A 324 2.73 -16.78 10.27
C HIS A 324 3.89 -17.00 9.28
N THR A 325 3.85 -16.37 8.10
CA THR A 325 4.97 -16.46 7.15
C THR A 325 6.21 -15.72 7.64
N LEU A 326 6.03 -14.63 8.39
CA LEU A 326 7.14 -14.00 9.10
C LEU A 326 7.82 -14.98 10.06
N CYS A 327 7.05 -15.71 10.88
CA CYS A 327 7.59 -16.71 11.80
C CYS A 327 8.30 -17.86 11.07
N GLU A 328 7.77 -18.32 9.95
CA GLU A 328 8.45 -19.32 9.10
C GLU A 328 9.82 -18.80 8.63
N ASN A 329 9.91 -17.59 8.14
CA ASN A 329 11.17 -16.98 7.73
C ASN A 329 12.11 -16.72 8.92
N LEU A 330 11.58 -16.37 10.09
CA LEU A 330 12.36 -16.18 11.31
C LEU A 330 13.02 -17.46 11.81
N GLN A 331 12.48 -18.65 11.52
CA GLN A 331 13.14 -19.91 11.85
C GLN A 331 14.54 -19.99 11.23
N THR A 332 14.70 -19.49 10.01
CA THR A 332 16.00 -19.41 9.34
C THR A 332 16.80 -18.18 9.78
N LEU A 333 16.19 -17.00 9.76
CA LEU A 333 16.86 -15.74 10.05
C LEU A 333 17.38 -15.67 11.49
N SER A 334 16.67 -16.26 12.45
CA SER A 334 17.07 -16.27 13.87
C SER A 334 18.30 -17.13 14.16
N GLN A 335 18.73 -17.96 13.22
CA GLN A 335 19.98 -18.71 13.35
C GLN A 335 21.20 -17.77 13.31
N THR A 336 21.13 -16.70 12.56
CA THR A 336 22.22 -15.75 12.33
C THR A 336 21.97 -14.36 12.91
N HIS A 337 20.71 -14.02 13.20
CA HIS A 337 20.29 -12.70 13.64
C HIS A 337 19.43 -12.79 14.91
N ARG A 338 19.42 -11.72 15.69
CA ARG A 338 18.50 -11.55 16.81
C ARG A 338 17.51 -10.41 16.52
N ILE A 339 16.31 -10.50 17.06
CA ILE A 339 15.33 -9.41 17.00
C ILE A 339 15.72 -8.35 18.02
N GLU A 340 16.08 -7.16 17.56
CA GLU A 340 16.40 -6.03 18.42
C GLU A 340 15.19 -5.15 18.71
N LYS A 341 14.29 -4.99 17.74
CA LYS A 341 13.02 -4.27 17.87
C LYS A 341 11.91 -5.02 17.16
N ALA A 342 10.70 -4.94 17.71
CA ALA A 342 9.49 -5.48 17.12
C ALA A 342 8.34 -4.47 17.24
N ALA A 343 7.46 -4.45 16.26
CA ALA A 343 6.33 -3.53 16.20
C ALA A 343 5.07 -4.20 15.65
N LEU A 344 3.92 -3.73 16.12
CA LEU A 344 2.60 -3.98 15.57
C LEU A 344 2.02 -2.66 15.04
N PHE A 345 1.60 -2.66 13.79
CA PHE A 345 0.93 -1.53 13.15
C PHE A 345 -0.51 -1.91 12.85
N ASP A 346 -1.46 -1.17 13.40
CA ASP A 346 -2.87 -1.51 13.21
C ASP A 346 -3.43 -0.95 11.89
N GLN A 347 -2.91 -1.48 10.78
CA GLN A 347 -3.35 -1.13 9.42
C GLN A 347 -4.82 -1.51 9.17
N PHE A 348 -5.32 -2.56 9.83
CA PHE A 348 -6.63 -3.15 9.60
C PHE A 348 -7.42 -3.27 10.91
N PRO A 349 -7.84 -2.13 11.51
CA PRO A 349 -8.65 -2.15 12.72
C PRO A 349 -9.88 -3.05 12.61
N TYR A 350 -10.26 -3.66 13.71
CA TYR A 350 -11.45 -4.53 13.82
C TYR A 350 -11.38 -5.84 13.02
N THR A 351 -10.22 -6.20 12.51
CA THR A 351 -9.99 -7.45 11.78
C THR A 351 -8.88 -8.28 12.44
N ASP A 352 -8.76 -9.54 12.04
CA ASP A 352 -7.66 -10.42 12.50
C ASP A 352 -6.35 -10.17 11.74
N HIS A 353 -6.34 -9.34 10.71
CA HIS A 353 -5.14 -9.01 9.96
C HIS A 353 -4.18 -8.20 10.81
N MET A 354 -2.90 -8.56 10.74
CA MET A 354 -1.82 -7.87 11.44
C MET A 354 -0.74 -7.44 10.46
N GLU A 355 -0.34 -6.19 10.60
CA GLU A 355 0.90 -5.67 10.01
C GLU A 355 1.95 -5.60 11.12
N SER A 356 3.10 -6.21 10.90
CA SER A 356 4.15 -6.27 11.91
C SER A 356 5.51 -5.92 11.32
N GLY A 357 6.42 -5.49 12.17
CA GLY A 357 7.79 -5.20 11.79
C GLY A 357 8.77 -5.78 12.79
N VAL A 358 9.89 -6.28 12.27
CA VAL A 358 11.03 -6.69 13.10
C VAL A 358 12.31 -6.05 12.54
N TRP A 359 13.15 -5.58 13.46
CA TRP A 359 14.49 -5.10 13.19
C TRP A 359 15.48 -6.11 13.73
N LEU A 360 16.20 -6.75 12.81
CA LEU A 360 17.12 -7.84 13.10
C LEU A 360 18.56 -7.35 12.95
N VAL A 361 19.39 -7.74 13.89
CA VAL A 361 20.84 -7.49 13.85
C VAL A 361 21.58 -8.80 13.94
N ARG A 362 22.72 -8.89 13.25
CA ARG A 362 23.60 -10.08 13.29
C ARG A 362 24.07 -10.35 14.70
N LYS A 363 24.06 -11.63 15.08
CA LYS A 363 24.58 -12.10 16.38
C LYS A 363 26.10 -11.92 16.49
#